data_1e4a8519b6cb12003a6bfc18570a7df4
#
_entry.id   1e4a8519b6cb12003a6bfc18570a7df4
#
_cell.length_a   1.000
_cell.length_b   1.000
_cell.length_c   1.000
_cell.angle_alpha   90.00
_cell.angle_beta   90.00
_cell.angle_gamma   90.00
#
_symmetry.space_group_name_H-M   'P 1'
#
loop_
_entity.id
_entity.type
_entity.pdbx_description
1 polymer ?
#
loop_
_entity_poly.entity_id
_entity_poly.type
_entity_poly.pdbx_seq_one_letter_code
_entity_poly.pdbx_strand_id
1 'polypeptide(L)'
;MRIKLLLFTLLISMCSSSAQESEEIKIISLSTTHTEIIQSLEAEYTLIAVDAFSDVDFPIQRIDAYTVTAEELAPLNPDIVIIAFDFNGITEGLEIREIDYLLLPPAKNFEDVYSQISTIGNLVNKQSEASAKIGEMKSEINQILNNTNYENISVYHEIGYSYGIYSVNEESLIGEIYNALGVSNIANSKQDPYGSGYPSLTEETVIQSNPDYIVVGHSDYLNKDLSIREGWGGVNAVKNSNVFFLDDTLASNWGTTTVKLVEEISLMFEESVQTNPYSDYLLLVSLLVLVIMMISFTRKNTKQKV
;
A
#
# COMPACT_ATOMS: atom_id res chain seq x y z
N MET A 1 -55.05 -69.81 12.05
CA MET A 1 -53.81 -69.06 12.30
C MET A 1 -53.60 -68.14 11.11
N ARG A 2 -53.98 -66.85 11.24
CA ARG A 2 -53.90 -65.84 10.15
C ARG A 2 -52.80 -64.88 10.52
N ILE A 3 -51.70 -64.88 9.75
CA ILE A 3 -50.59 -63.97 9.86
C ILE A 3 -50.98 -62.65 9.14
N LYS A 4 -51.09 -61.57 9.89
CA LYS A 4 -51.26 -60.21 9.35
C LYS A 4 -49.89 -59.66 8.98
N LEU A 5 -49.65 -59.44 7.71
CA LEU A 5 -48.51 -58.77 7.14
C LEU A 5 -48.70 -57.26 7.31
N LEU A 6 -47.89 -56.59 8.18
CA LEU A 6 -47.88 -55.16 8.35
C LEU A 6 -46.94 -54.55 7.28
N LEU A 7 -47.48 -53.86 6.29
CA LEU A 7 -46.73 -53.06 5.35
C LEU A 7 -46.30 -51.76 6.08
N PHE A 8 -45.00 -51.58 6.33
CA PHE A 8 -44.43 -50.38 6.82
C PHE A 8 -44.04 -49.49 5.60
N THR A 9 -44.87 -48.52 5.25
CA THR A 9 -44.58 -47.54 4.22
C THR A 9 -43.65 -46.48 4.80
N LEU A 10 -42.37 -46.53 4.39
CA LEU A 10 -41.38 -45.52 4.69
C LEU A 10 -41.60 -44.28 3.80
N LEU A 11 -42.21 -43.25 4.36
CA LEU A 11 -42.26 -41.93 3.70
C LEU A 11 -40.87 -41.28 3.80
N ILE A 12 -40.12 -41.34 2.70
CA ILE A 12 -38.91 -40.55 2.52
C ILE A 12 -39.37 -39.12 2.16
N SER A 13 -39.43 -38.25 3.15
CA SER A 13 -39.60 -36.80 2.94
C SER A 13 -38.32 -36.28 2.29
N MET A 14 -38.32 -36.11 0.98
CA MET A 14 -37.30 -35.34 0.28
C MET A 14 -37.50 -33.88 0.67
N CYS A 15 -36.73 -33.44 1.65
CA CYS A 15 -36.50 -32.01 1.88
C CYS A 15 -35.70 -31.49 0.69
N SER A 16 -36.39 -30.99 -0.34
CA SER A 16 -35.78 -30.15 -1.38
C SER A 16 -35.37 -28.86 -0.67
N SER A 17 -34.17 -28.79 -0.23
CA SER A 17 -33.52 -27.52 0.06
C SER A 17 -33.41 -26.81 -1.30
N SER A 18 -34.37 -25.95 -1.62
CA SER A 18 -34.14 -24.93 -2.64
C SER A 18 -33.02 -24.03 -2.09
N ALA A 19 -31.78 -24.29 -2.55
CA ALA A 19 -30.77 -23.26 -2.45
C ALA A 19 -31.37 -22.06 -3.21
N GLN A 20 -31.78 -21.04 -2.45
CA GLN A 20 -32.08 -19.74 -3.01
C GLN A 20 -30.74 -19.27 -3.55
N GLU A 21 -30.51 -19.31 -4.86
CA GLU A 21 -29.39 -18.61 -5.49
C GLU A 21 -29.55 -17.17 -5.03
N SER A 22 -28.72 -16.77 -4.10
CA SER A 22 -28.57 -15.35 -3.77
C SER A 22 -28.07 -14.70 -5.05
N GLU A 23 -28.87 -13.82 -5.63
CA GLU A 23 -28.44 -13.03 -6.78
C GLU A 23 -27.12 -12.37 -6.43
N GLU A 24 -26.10 -12.63 -7.23
CA GLU A 24 -24.75 -12.10 -6.98
C GLU A 24 -24.79 -10.57 -7.08
N ILE A 25 -24.20 -9.88 -6.11
CA ILE A 25 -24.14 -8.42 -6.09
C ILE A 25 -23.34 -7.92 -7.31
N LYS A 26 -23.87 -6.91 -8.00
CA LYS A 26 -23.27 -6.29 -9.18
C LYS A 26 -22.55 -5.00 -8.78
N ILE A 27 -21.24 -5.03 -8.84
CA ILE A 27 -20.38 -3.93 -8.40
C ILE A 27 -19.75 -3.24 -9.60
N ILE A 28 -19.81 -1.90 -9.63
CA ILE A 28 -18.91 -1.07 -10.42
C ILE A 28 -17.83 -0.54 -9.49
N SER A 29 -16.57 -0.82 -9.80
CA SER A 29 -15.42 -0.31 -9.02
C SER A 29 -14.72 0.81 -9.79
N LEU A 30 -14.88 2.06 -9.35
CA LEU A 30 -14.24 3.25 -9.93
C LEU A 30 -12.90 3.57 -9.23
N SER A 31 -12.14 2.53 -8.89
CA SER A 31 -10.83 2.65 -8.23
C SER A 31 -10.00 1.40 -8.47
N THR A 32 -8.77 1.59 -8.88
CA THR A 32 -7.78 0.51 -9.04
C THR A 32 -7.55 -0.26 -7.76
N THR A 33 -7.43 0.46 -6.63
CA THR A 33 -7.25 -0.11 -5.30
C THR A 33 -8.41 -1.01 -4.88
N HIS A 34 -9.66 -0.55 -5.05
CA HIS A 34 -10.81 -1.33 -4.62
C HIS A 34 -11.06 -2.53 -5.54
N THR A 35 -10.75 -2.40 -6.84
CA THR A 35 -10.73 -3.53 -7.77
C THR A 35 -9.70 -4.59 -7.33
N GLU A 36 -8.50 -4.18 -6.95
CA GLU A 36 -7.43 -5.05 -6.44
C GLU A 36 -7.85 -5.76 -5.14
N ILE A 37 -8.48 -5.04 -4.21
CA ILE A 37 -9.00 -5.66 -2.98
C ILE A 37 -10.04 -6.74 -3.31
N ILE A 38 -11.00 -6.47 -4.21
CA ILE A 38 -12.03 -7.44 -4.62
C ILE A 38 -11.39 -8.70 -5.24
N GLN A 39 -10.37 -8.53 -6.11
CA GLN A 39 -9.63 -9.64 -6.71
C GLN A 39 -8.86 -10.43 -5.64
N SER A 40 -8.22 -9.76 -4.69
CA SER A 40 -7.46 -10.41 -3.61
C SER A 40 -8.33 -11.27 -2.69
N LEU A 41 -9.65 -11.03 -2.68
CA LEU A 41 -10.66 -11.78 -1.96
C LEU A 41 -11.35 -12.85 -2.82
N GLU A 42 -10.87 -13.08 -4.07
CA GLU A 42 -11.46 -14.01 -5.03
C GLU A 42 -12.97 -13.72 -5.26
N ALA A 43 -13.31 -12.43 -5.44
CA ALA A 43 -14.67 -11.95 -5.61
C ALA A 43 -14.88 -11.16 -6.91
N GLU A 44 -13.98 -11.30 -7.89
CA GLU A 44 -14.04 -10.62 -9.19
C GLU A 44 -15.31 -10.91 -9.99
N TYR A 45 -15.97 -12.03 -9.72
CA TYR A 45 -17.26 -12.39 -10.32
C TYR A 45 -18.39 -11.39 -9.97
N THR A 46 -18.23 -10.59 -8.93
CA THR A 46 -19.17 -9.52 -8.55
C THR A 46 -19.00 -8.25 -9.40
N LEU A 47 -17.86 -8.10 -10.08
CA LEU A 47 -17.56 -6.91 -10.87
C LEU A 47 -18.28 -6.94 -12.21
N ILE A 48 -19.01 -5.86 -12.55
CA ILE A 48 -19.62 -5.66 -13.87
C ILE A 48 -18.90 -4.59 -14.69
N ALA A 49 -18.17 -3.67 -14.03
CA ALA A 49 -17.28 -2.72 -14.65
C ALA A 49 -16.19 -2.27 -13.65
N VAL A 50 -15.05 -1.85 -14.17
CA VAL A 50 -13.91 -1.40 -13.37
C VAL A 50 -13.34 -0.10 -13.92
N ASP A 51 -12.55 0.60 -13.10
CA ASP A 51 -11.78 1.76 -13.54
C ASP A 51 -10.85 1.42 -14.71
N ALA A 52 -10.66 2.36 -15.62
CA ALA A 52 -9.89 2.18 -16.85
C ALA A 52 -8.44 1.73 -16.60
N PHE A 53 -7.87 2.11 -15.46
CA PHE A 53 -6.50 1.80 -15.06
C PHE A 53 -6.39 0.55 -14.17
N SER A 54 -7.51 -0.10 -13.81
CA SER A 54 -7.49 -1.33 -13.02
C SER A 54 -6.75 -2.45 -13.75
N ASP A 55 -5.88 -3.16 -13.04
CA ASP A 55 -5.17 -4.33 -13.57
C ASP A 55 -6.04 -5.57 -13.40
N VAL A 56 -6.68 -6.00 -14.50
CA VAL A 56 -7.52 -7.20 -14.56
C VAL A 56 -7.19 -7.97 -15.83
N ASP A 57 -7.14 -9.30 -15.75
CA ASP A 57 -6.76 -10.23 -16.81
C ASP A 57 -7.97 -10.88 -17.53
N PHE A 58 -9.18 -10.47 -17.18
CA PHE A 58 -10.43 -10.95 -17.78
C PHE A 58 -11.19 -9.83 -18.52
N PRO A 59 -12.02 -10.19 -19.52
CA PRO A 59 -12.81 -9.22 -20.27
C PRO A 59 -13.87 -8.55 -19.40
N ILE A 60 -13.77 -7.25 -19.18
CA ILE A 60 -14.73 -6.46 -18.42
C ILE A 60 -14.82 -5.04 -18.98
N GLN A 61 -15.96 -4.39 -18.79
CA GLN A 61 -16.11 -2.98 -19.17
C GLN A 61 -15.20 -2.10 -18.35
N ARG A 62 -14.45 -1.20 -19.01
CA ARG A 62 -13.56 -0.23 -18.39
C ARG A 62 -14.17 1.16 -18.46
N ILE A 63 -14.10 1.89 -17.36
CA ILE A 63 -14.73 3.21 -17.19
C ILE A 63 -13.66 4.18 -16.67
N ASP A 64 -13.56 5.35 -17.28
CA ASP A 64 -12.72 6.42 -16.77
C ASP A 64 -13.38 7.08 -15.55
N ALA A 65 -12.87 6.79 -14.35
CA ALA A 65 -13.41 7.30 -13.10
C ALA A 65 -13.34 8.83 -12.96
N TYR A 66 -12.43 9.49 -13.70
CA TYR A 66 -12.27 10.95 -13.64
C TYR A 66 -13.34 11.71 -14.42
N THR A 67 -13.96 11.09 -15.41
CA THR A 67 -14.87 11.76 -16.36
C THR A 67 -16.28 11.21 -16.34
N VAL A 68 -16.49 9.96 -15.86
CA VAL A 68 -17.77 9.29 -15.88
C VAL A 68 -18.82 10.03 -15.04
N THR A 69 -20.06 9.96 -15.49
CA THR A 69 -21.24 10.48 -14.78
C THR A 69 -22.14 9.36 -14.29
N ALA A 70 -22.94 9.64 -13.27
CA ALA A 70 -23.93 8.66 -12.78
C ALA A 70 -24.97 8.29 -13.85
N GLU A 71 -25.24 9.17 -14.84
CA GLU A 71 -26.13 8.90 -15.97
C GLU A 71 -25.57 7.81 -16.89
N GLU A 72 -24.25 7.78 -17.07
CA GLU A 72 -23.58 6.74 -17.88
C GLU A 72 -23.49 5.42 -17.14
N LEU A 73 -23.49 5.40 -15.81
CA LEU A 73 -23.48 4.19 -14.99
C LEU A 73 -24.85 3.53 -14.86
N ALA A 74 -25.92 4.31 -14.81
CA ALA A 74 -27.29 3.82 -14.56
C ALA A 74 -27.75 2.70 -15.52
N PRO A 75 -27.45 2.73 -16.83
CA PRO A 75 -27.84 1.65 -17.76
C PRO A 75 -27.18 0.29 -17.47
N LEU A 76 -26.07 0.26 -16.72
CA LEU A 76 -25.38 -0.95 -16.32
C LEU A 76 -26.09 -1.69 -15.17
N ASN A 77 -27.06 -1.01 -14.54
CA ASN A 77 -27.85 -1.53 -13.44
C ASN A 77 -27.01 -2.16 -12.33
N PRO A 78 -26.03 -1.41 -11.74
CA PRO A 78 -25.27 -1.88 -10.61
C PRO A 78 -26.15 -1.93 -9.35
N ASP A 79 -25.81 -2.83 -8.43
CA ASP A 79 -26.37 -2.81 -7.07
C ASP A 79 -25.61 -1.80 -6.20
N ILE A 80 -24.30 -1.58 -6.48
CA ILE A 80 -23.48 -0.60 -5.77
C ILE A 80 -22.31 -0.12 -6.63
N VAL A 81 -21.91 1.16 -6.44
CA VAL A 81 -20.72 1.76 -7.05
C VAL A 81 -19.70 2.06 -5.96
N ILE A 82 -18.48 1.53 -6.07
CA ILE A 82 -17.37 1.86 -5.15
C ILE A 82 -16.56 2.99 -5.76
N ILE A 83 -16.34 4.04 -4.97
CA ILE A 83 -15.73 5.31 -5.39
C ILE A 83 -14.59 5.66 -4.44
N ALA A 84 -13.43 6.07 -4.97
CA ALA A 84 -12.33 6.62 -4.17
C ALA A 84 -12.44 8.15 -3.99
N PHE A 85 -12.90 8.83 -5.04
CA PHE A 85 -13.00 10.28 -5.08
C PHE A 85 -14.32 10.72 -5.68
N ASP A 86 -14.94 11.73 -5.10
CA ASP A 86 -16.18 12.31 -5.62
C ASP A 86 -15.88 13.31 -6.76
N PHE A 87 -15.40 12.79 -7.90
CA PHE A 87 -15.17 13.62 -9.08
C PHE A 87 -16.49 14.02 -9.72
N ASN A 88 -16.59 15.28 -10.12
CA ASN A 88 -17.73 15.86 -10.84
C ASN A 88 -19.09 15.71 -10.13
N GLY A 89 -19.09 15.50 -8.79
CA GLY A 89 -20.33 15.30 -8.02
C GLY A 89 -21.02 13.99 -8.36
N ILE A 90 -20.26 12.94 -8.64
CA ILE A 90 -20.80 11.63 -9.01
C ILE A 90 -21.70 11.05 -7.91
N THR A 91 -21.38 11.30 -6.63
CA THR A 91 -22.18 10.84 -5.49
C THR A 91 -23.59 11.44 -5.53
N GLU A 92 -23.72 12.76 -5.75
CA GLU A 92 -25.04 13.41 -5.92
C GLU A 92 -25.83 12.82 -7.09
N GLY A 93 -25.12 12.57 -8.20
CA GLY A 93 -25.73 11.96 -9.39
C GLY A 93 -26.25 10.55 -9.14
N LEU A 94 -25.56 9.74 -8.32
CA LEU A 94 -25.99 8.39 -7.92
C LEU A 94 -27.19 8.45 -6.96
N GLU A 95 -27.16 9.35 -5.98
CA GLU A 95 -28.30 9.57 -5.05
C GLU A 95 -29.59 9.92 -5.78
N ILE A 96 -29.52 10.86 -6.76
CA ILE A 96 -30.68 11.25 -7.59
C ILE A 96 -31.26 10.05 -8.34
N ARG A 97 -30.45 9.05 -8.65
CA ARG A 97 -30.85 7.84 -9.42
C ARG A 97 -31.15 6.64 -8.55
N GLU A 98 -31.12 6.82 -7.23
CA GLU A 98 -31.33 5.75 -6.24
C GLU A 98 -30.36 4.58 -6.45
N ILE A 99 -29.11 4.86 -6.86
CA ILE A 99 -28.02 3.89 -6.99
C ILE A 99 -27.16 3.98 -5.72
N ASP A 100 -27.03 2.87 -5.02
CA ASP A 100 -26.18 2.79 -3.82
C ASP A 100 -24.69 2.99 -4.18
N TYR A 101 -23.96 3.66 -3.31
CA TYR A 101 -22.52 3.84 -3.46
C TYR A 101 -21.78 3.69 -2.15
N LEU A 102 -20.50 3.38 -2.25
CA LEU A 102 -19.57 3.28 -1.14
C LEU A 102 -18.36 4.18 -1.45
N LEU A 103 -18.25 5.30 -0.73
CA LEU A 103 -17.12 6.21 -0.84
C LEU A 103 -16.03 5.78 0.14
N LEU A 104 -14.91 5.29 -0.40
CA LEU A 104 -13.72 4.85 0.33
C LEU A 104 -12.51 5.67 -0.15
N PRO A 105 -12.22 6.81 0.50
CA PRO A 105 -11.11 7.67 0.10
C PRO A 105 -9.75 6.99 0.33
N PRO A 106 -8.64 7.53 -0.23
CA PRO A 106 -7.30 7.02 0.03
C PRO A 106 -7.02 6.82 1.50
N ALA A 107 -6.49 5.65 1.84
CA ALA A 107 -6.11 5.32 3.21
C ALA A 107 -4.99 6.25 3.68
N LYS A 108 -5.09 6.75 4.91
CA LYS A 108 -4.08 7.60 5.53
C LYS A 108 -3.10 6.81 6.39
N ASN A 109 -3.49 5.61 6.79
CA ASN A 109 -2.75 4.75 7.71
C ASN A 109 -3.08 3.27 7.47
N PHE A 110 -2.33 2.37 8.11
CA PHE A 110 -2.55 0.93 7.98
C PHE A 110 -3.95 0.49 8.43
N GLU A 111 -4.51 1.10 9.48
CA GLU A 111 -5.84 0.72 9.97
C GLU A 111 -6.95 1.12 8.97
N ASP A 112 -6.78 2.22 8.23
CA ASP A 112 -7.69 2.58 7.14
C ASP A 112 -7.63 1.51 6.02
N VAL A 113 -6.44 1.04 5.65
CA VAL A 113 -6.27 -0.06 4.69
C VAL A 113 -7.04 -1.29 5.14
N TYR A 114 -6.82 -1.74 6.38
CA TYR A 114 -7.49 -2.92 6.94
C TYR A 114 -9.00 -2.74 7.03
N SER A 115 -9.47 -1.55 7.38
CA SER A 115 -10.88 -1.20 7.44
C SER A 115 -11.55 -1.30 6.07
N GLN A 116 -10.88 -0.82 5.00
CA GLN A 116 -11.40 -0.90 3.64
C GLN A 116 -11.47 -2.35 3.14
N ILE A 117 -10.43 -3.15 3.39
CA ILE A 117 -10.43 -4.59 3.07
C ILE A 117 -11.59 -5.31 3.79
N SER A 118 -11.77 -5.02 5.08
CA SER A 118 -12.88 -5.59 5.86
C SER A 118 -14.25 -5.17 5.33
N THR A 119 -14.40 -3.88 4.96
CA THR A 119 -15.65 -3.32 4.42
C THR A 119 -16.03 -3.99 3.10
N ILE A 120 -15.06 -4.10 2.17
CA ILE A 120 -15.26 -4.77 0.88
C ILE A 120 -15.52 -6.26 1.10
N GLY A 121 -14.78 -6.92 2.01
CA GLY A 121 -15.02 -8.32 2.35
C GLY A 121 -16.44 -8.58 2.87
N ASN A 122 -16.99 -7.66 3.68
CA ASN A 122 -18.39 -7.72 4.10
C ASN A 122 -19.36 -7.56 2.92
N LEU A 123 -19.07 -6.61 2.03
CA LEU A 123 -19.90 -6.33 0.85
C LEU A 123 -20.02 -7.53 -0.08
N VAL A 124 -18.92 -8.24 -0.33
CA VAL A 124 -18.84 -9.38 -1.25
C VAL A 124 -19.02 -10.75 -0.57
N ASN A 125 -19.44 -10.78 0.71
CA ASN A 125 -19.61 -11.99 1.53
C ASN A 125 -18.33 -12.83 1.69
N LYS A 126 -17.17 -12.16 1.80
CA LYS A 126 -15.83 -12.74 1.96
C LYS A 126 -15.15 -12.32 3.29
N GLN A 127 -15.91 -12.31 4.39
CA GLN A 127 -15.44 -11.83 5.71
C GLN A 127 -14.25 -12.64 6.24
N SER A 128 -14.29 -13.96 6.04
CA SER A 128 -13.22 -14.86 6.50
C SER A 128 -11.94 -14.62 5.73
N GLU A 129 -12.03 -14.50 4.40
CA GLU A 129 -10.92 -14.23 3.50
C GLU A 129 -10.31 -12.85 3.78
N ALA A 130 -11.14 -11.82 3.98
CA ALA A 130 -10.69 -10.49 4.36
C ALA A 130 -9.95 -10.50 5.71
N SER A 131 -10.48 -11.21 6.72
CA SER A 131 -9.83 -11.32 8.03
C SER A 131 -8.49 -12.04 7.94
N ALA A 132 -8.40 -13.11 7.14
CA ALA A 132 -7.16 -13.85 6.90
C ALA A 132 -6.12 -12.94 6.21
N LYS A 133 -6.53 -12.24 5.14
CA LYS A 133 -5.66 -11.33 4.40
C LYS A 133 -5.11 -10.19 5.29
N ILE A 134 -5.97 -9.57 6.11
CA ILE A 134 -5.54 -8.55 7.09
C ILE A 134 -4.54 -9.14 8.09
N GLY A 135 -4.76 -10.37 8.56
CA GLY A 135 -3.84 -11.06 9.46
C GLY A 135 -2.46 -11.31 8.84
N GLU A 136 -2.42 -11.76 7.58
CA GLU A 136 -1.18 -11.92 6.79
C GLU A 136 -0.45 -10.58 6.66
N MET A 137 -1.13 -9.55 6.16
CA MET A 137 -0.55 -8.21 5.97
C MET A 137 0.04 -7.65 7.26
N LYS A 138 -0.69 -7.73 8.39
CA LYS A 138 -0.18 -7.28 9.71
C LYS A 138 1.07 -8.03 10.11
N SER A 139 1.12 -9.35 9.88
CA SER A 139 2.28 -10.17 10.20
C SER A 139 3.50 -9.81 9.35
N GLU A 140 3.33 -9.65 8.05
CA GLU A 140 4.42 -9.34 7.10
C GLU A 140 4.96 -7.92 7.34
N ILE A 141 4.08 -6.92 7.48
CA ILE A 141 4.48 -5.53 7.81
C ILE A 141 5.26 -5.51 9.12
N ASN A 142 4.76 -6.16 10.19
CA ASN A 142 5.46 -6.23 11.46
C ASN A 142 6.82 -6.93 11.34
N GLN A 143 6.95 -7.95 10.50
CA GLN A 143 8.23 -8.62 10.26
C GLN A 143 9.24 -7.68 9.61
N ILE A 144 8.83 -6.90 8.61
CA ILE A 144 9.68 -5.90 7.97
C ILE A 144 10.10 -4.85 9.00
N LEU A 145 9.15 -4.24 9.71
CA LEU A 145 9.41 -3.17 10.68
C LEU A 145 10.29 -3.60 11.85
N ASN A 146 10.16 -4.84 12.33
CA ASN A 146 10.99 -5.35 13.43
C ASN A 146 12.45 -5.64 13.02
N ASN A 147 12.70 -5.83 11.73
CA ASN A 147 14.04 -6.09 11.20
C ASN A 147 14.75 -4.83 10.72
N THR A 148 14.09 -3.67 10.76
CA THR A 148 14.60 -2.40 10.25
C THR A 148 14.66 -1.35 11.35
N ASN A 149 15.69 -0.53 11.32
CA ASN A 149 15.80 0.68 12.15
C ASN A 149 16.64 1.71 11.39
N TYR A 150 15.98 2.70 10.83
CA TYR A 150 16.58 3.75 9.99
C TYR A 150 16.64 5.09 10.72
N GLU A 151 16.92 5.09 12.03
CA GLU A 151 17.11 6.31 12.80
C GLU A 151 18.20 7.22 12.19
N ASN A 152 17.93 8.53 12.16
CA ASN A 152 18.79 9.57 11.61
C ASN A 152 18.91 9.59 10.07
N ILE A 153 18.02 8.90 9.36
CA ILE A 153 17.87 9.03 7.91
C ILE A 153 16.77 10.05 7.61
N SER A 154 17.04 10.95 6.67
CA SER A 154 16.05 11.91 6.17
C SER A 154 15.67 11.61 4.72
N VAL A 155 14.36 11.70 4.39
CA VAL A 155 13.82 11.44 3.07
C VAL A 155 13.00 12.62 2.56
N TYR A 156 13.09 12.86 1.27
CA TYR A 156 12.12 13.61 0.48
C TYR A 156 11.38 12.64 -0.44
N HIS A 157 10.07 12.57 -0.34
CA HIS A 157 9.23 11.79 -1.26
C HIS A 157 8.52 12.73 -2.22
N GLU A 158 8.80 12.60 -3.52
CA GLU A 158 8.20 13.39 -4.58
C GLU A 158 7.04 12.64 -5.22
N ILE A 159 5.84 13.24 -5.25
CA ILE A 159 4.64 12.67 -5.88
C ILE A 159 4.18 13.48 -7.10
N GLY A 160 4.87 14.53 -7.45
CA GLY A 160 4.62 15.37 -8.63
C GLY A 160 5.65 16.47 -8.74
N TYR A 161 5.97 16.86 -10.00
CA TYR A 161 6.95 17.92 -10.28
C TYR A 161 6.47 18.92 -11.34
N SER A 162 5.85 18.46 -12.43
CA SER A 162 5.54 19.28 -13.60
C SER A 162 4.55 20.42 -13.32
N TYR A 163 3.64 20.25 -12.37
CA TYR A 163 2.62 21.24 -11.96
C TYR A 163 2.87 21.82 -10.56
N GLY A 164 4.04 21.62 -10.03
CA GLY A 164 4.46 22.00 -8.69
C GLY A 164 5.08 20.84 -7.96
N ILE A 165 5.92 21.15 -6.96
CA ILE A 165 6.56 20.11 -6.13
C ILE A 165 5.57 19.71 -5.06
N TYR A 166 5.10 18.46 -5.14
CA TYR A 166 4.24 17.86 -4.14
C TYR A 166 4.96 16.71 -3.42
N SER A 167 4.68 16.58 -2.16
CA SER A 167 5.28 15.57 -1.29
C SER A 167 4.19 14.84 -0.50
N VAL A 168 4.59 13.92 0.36
CA VAL A 168 3.75 13.26 1.35
C VAL A 168 4.16 13.72 2.75
N ASN A 169 3.24 13.85 3.69
CA ASN A 169 3.54 14.11 5.09
C ASN A 169 3.00 13.00 6.00
N GLU A 170 3.10 13.17 7.31
CA GLU A 170 2.67 12.19 8.32
C GLU A 170 1.16 11.87 8.31
N GLU A 171 0.34 12.64 7.58
CA GLU A 171 -1.10 12.40 7.45
C GLU A 171 -1.45 11.50 6.25
N SER A 172 -0.45 10.98 5.52
CA SER A 172 -0.62 10.05 4.42
C SER A 172 -0.12 8.65 4.77
N LEU A 173 -0.60 7.61 4.07
CA LEU A 173 -0.14 6.23 4.23
C LEU A 173 1.38 6.09 4.03
N ILE A 174 1.95 6.75 3.01
CA ILE A 174 3.39 6.72 2.77
C ILE A 174 4.14 7.42 3.91
N GLY A 175 3.59 8.50 4.45
CA GLY A 175 4.16 9.16 5.62
C GLY A 175 4.13 8.29 6.86
N GLU A 176 3.05 7.52 7.10
CA GLU A 176 3.00 6.52 8.16
C GLU A 176 4.06 5.44 7.96
N ILE A 177 4.27 4.95 6.72
CA ILE A 177 5.31 3.96 6.42
C ILE A 177 6.69 4.51 6.81
N TYR A 178 7.04 5.74 6.44
CA TYR A 178 8.29 6.36 6.84
C TYR A 178 8.43 6.47 8.36
N ASN A 179 7.39 6.92 9.04
CA ASN A 179 7.39 7.01 10.51
C ASN A 179 7.58 5.63 11.15
N ALA A 180 6.91 4.60 10.65
CA ALA A 180 7.02 3.22 11.14
C ALA A 180 8.42 2.62 10.91
N LEU A 181 9.11 3.01 9.83
CA LEU A 181 10.49 2.63 9.53
C LEU A 181 11.53 3.46 10.31
N GLY A 182 11.12 4.49 11.06
CA GLY A 182 12.02 5.39 11.80
C GLY A 182 12.69 6.46 10.93
N VAL A 183 12.21 6.68 9.70
CA VAL A 183 12.76 7.64 8.74
C VAL A 183 12.14 9.02 8.93
N SER A 184 12.95 10.06 8.96
CA SER A 184 12.50 11.45 9.07
C SER A 184 12.12 12.02 7.69
N ASN A 185 10.83 12.26 7.45
CA ASN A 185 10.39 12.88 6.22
C ASN A 185 10.44 14.40 6.31
N ILE A 186 11.12 15.08 5.35
CA ILE A 186 11.28 16.55 5.34
C ILE A 186 9.95 17.30 5.18
N ALA A 187 8.91 16.63 4.70
CA ALA A 187 7.58 17.20 4.53
C ALA A 187 6.69 17.07 5.78
N ASN A 188 7.12 16.36 6.83
CA ASN A 188 6.39 16.31 8.09
C ASN A 188 6.17 17.71 8.65
N SER A 189 4.99 17.94 9.25
CA SER A 189 4.54 19.24 9.78
C SER A 189 4.46 20.36 8.73
N LYS A 190 4.56 20.06 7.44
CA LYS A 190 4.28 21.04 6.39
C LYS A 190 2.78 21.19 6.23
N GLN A 191 2.36 22.44 6.04
CA GLN A 191 0.93 22.74 5.88
C GLN A 191 0.39 22.12 4.59
N ASP A 192 -0.68 21.36 4.75
CA ASP A 192 -1.55 20.95 3.67
C ASP A 192 -2.93 21.56 3.90
N PRO A 193 -3.31 22.60 3.14
CA PRO A 193 -4.59 23.30 3.32
C PRO A 193 -5.82 22.40 3.18
N TYR A 194 -5.66 21.26 2.53
CA TYR A 194 -6.76 20.32 2.26
C TYR A 194 -6.79 19.15 3.25
N GLY A 195 -5.78 19.00 4.13
CA GLY A 195 -5.67 17.88 5.06
C GLY A 195 -5.60 16.52 4.37
N SER A 196 -5.09 16.51 3.15
CA SER A 196 -4.99 15.32 2.31
C SER A 196 -3.75 14.46 2.61
N GLY A 197 -2.75 15.04 3.28
CA GLY A 197 -1.45 14.44 3.50
C GLY A 197 -0.43 14.71 2.38
N TYR A 198 -0.77 15.60 1.43
CA TYR A 198 0.03 15.89 0.24
C TYR A 198 0.41 17.36 0.13
N PRO A 199 1.33 17.87 0.96
CA PRO A 199 1.73 19.26 0.96
C PRO A 199 2.50 19.65 -0.31
N SER A 200 2.31 20.91 -0.76
CA SER A 200 3.17 21.51 -1.77
C SER A 200 4.45 22.05 -1.11
N LEU A 201 5.60 21.80 -1.72
CA LEU A 201 6.89 22.31 -1.30
C LEU A 201 7.47 23.27 -2.35
N THR A 202 8.58 23.93 -2.00
CA THR A 202 9.41 24.66 -2.95
C THR A 202 10.74 23.96 -3.15
N GLU A 203 11.42 24.23 -4.26
CA GLU A 203 12.77 23.69 -4.51
C GLU A 203 13.74 24.10 -3.40
N GLU A 204 13.64 25.35 -2.91
CA GLU A 204 14.45 25.85 -1.81
C GLU A 204 14.22 25.04 -0.53
N THR A 205 12.99 24.62 -0.27
CA THR A 205 12.68 23.78 0.90
C THR A 205 13.40 22.44 0.80
N VAL A 206 13.37 21.78 -0.35
CA VAL A 206 14.08 20.51 -0.57
C VAL A 206 15.59 20.68 -0.43
N ILE A 207 16.16 21.70 -1.11
CA ILE A 207 17.60 21.99 -1.10
C ILE A 207 18.09 22.33 0.33
N GLN A 208 17.36 23.17 1.07
CA GLN A 208 17.73 23.56 2.44
C GLN A 208 17.59 22.42 3.45
N SER A 209 16.60 21.56 3.28
CA SER A 209 16.41 20.37 4.11
C SER A 209 17.50 19.34 3.85
N ASN A 210 18.12 19.36 2.67
CA ASN A 210 19.25 18.53 2.28
C ASN A 210 19.07 17.04 2.62
N PRO A 211 17.98 16.38 2.14
CA PRO A 211 17.65 15.02 2.51
C PRO A 211 18.74 14.02 2.11
N ASP A 212 18.87 12.93 2.89
CA ASP A 212 19.81 11.84 2.63
C ASP A 212 19.33 10.92 1.51
N TYR A 213 18.00 10.89 1.30
CA TYR A 213 17.32 10.08 0.29
C TYR A 213 16.25 10.88 -0.44
N ILE A 214 16.08 10.58 -1.72
CA ILE A 214 14.94 11.05 -2.52
C ILE A 214 14.24 9.82 -3.10
N VAL A 215 12.93 9.73 -2.88
CA VAL A 215 12.07 8.72 -3.50
C VAL A 215 11.10 9.44 -4.44
N VAL A 216 11.10 9.08 -5.72
CA VAL A 216 10.22 9.61 -6.75
C VAL A 216 9.12 8.60 -7.01
N GLY A 217 7.89 8.90 -6.58
CA GLY A 217 6.71 8.04 -6.67
C GLY A 217 5.72 8.47 -7.75
N HIS A 218 6.20 8.98 -8.87
CA HIS A 218 5.38 9.39 -10.03
C HIS A 218 6.15 9.22 -11.33
N SER A 219 5.45 9.31 -12.46
CA SER A 219 6.02 9.11 -13.80
C SER A 219 6.19 10.40 -14.62
N ASP A 220 5.84 11.57 -14.08
CA ASP A 220 5.90 12.86 -14.81
C ASP A 220 7.28 13.53 -14.80
N TYR A 221 8.34 12.82 -14.42
CA TYR A 221 9.71 13.32 -14.46
C TYR A 221 10.26 13.32 -15.91
N LEU A 222 10.84 14.44 -16.31
CA LEU A 222 11.47 14.60 -17.63
C LEU A 222 12.79 13.83 -17.74
N ASN A 223 13.50 13.62 -16.63
CA ASN A 223 14.77 12.94 -16.55
C ASN A 223 14.97 12.34 -15.15
N LYS A 224 15.53 11.13 -15.11
CA LYS A 224 15.89 10.47 -13.84
C LYS A 224 17.11 11.08 -13.16
N ASP A 225 17.93 11.85 -13.90
CA ASP A 225 19.06 12.59 -13.32
C ASP A 225 18.57 13.91 -12.70
N LEU A 226 18.31 13.90 -11.40
CA LEU A 226 17.85 15.08 -10.66
C LEU A 226 18.95 16.15 -10.49
N SER A 227 20.22 15.84 -10.80
CA SER A 227 21.31 16.83 -10.73
C SER A 227 21.17 17.97 -11.74
N ILE A 228 20.37 17.77 -12.81
CA ILE A 228 20.06 18.79 -13.81
C ILE A 228 19.11 19.89 -13.32
N ARG A 229 18.37 19.63 -12.22
CA ARG A 229 17.53 20.64 -11.57
C ARG A 229 18.42 21.67 -10.88
N GLU A 230 18.06 22.96 -10.97
CA GLU A 230 18.87 24.03 -10.41
C GLU A 230 19.07 23.88 -8.89
N GLY A 231 20.33 23.81 -8.45
CA GLY A 231 20.70 23.65 -7.03
C GLY A 231 20.64 22.20 -6.50
N TRP A 232 19.99 21.28 -7.18
CA TRP A 232 19.80 19.90 -6.68
C TRP A 232 21.08 19.06 -6.67
N GLY A 233 22.04 19.36 -7.54
CA GLY A 233 23.35 18.68 -7.52
C GLY A 233 24.14 18.88 -6.20
N GLY A 234 23.69 19.81 -5.35
CA GLY A 234 24.22 20.03 -4.00
C GLY A 234 23.59 19.20 -2.90
N VAL A 235 22.43 18.56 -3.13
CA VAL A 235 21.67 17.76 -2.15
C VAL A 235 22.37 16.44 -1.86
N ASN A 236 22.41 16.02 -0.62
CA ASN A 236 23.09 14.79 -0.17
C ASN A 236 22.60 13.57 -0.95
N ALA A 237 21.29 13.39 -1.11
CA ALA A 237 20.70 12.28 -1.85
C ALA A 237 21.22 12.21 -3.29
N VAL A 238 21.33 13.35 -3.98
CA VAL A 238 21.81 13.40 -5.38
C VAL A 238 23.31 13.13 -5.44
N LYS A 239 24.12 13.73 -4.55
CA LYS A 239 25.57 13.51 -4.49
C LYS A 239 25.94 12.06 -4.21
N ASN A 240 25.16 11.39 -3.35
CA ASN A 240 25.43 10.03 -2.90
C ASN A 240 24.73 8.97 -3.75
N SER A 241 24.01 9.37 -4.81
CA SER A 241 23.21 8.48 -5.67
C SER A 241 22.08 7.75 -4.91
N ASN A 242 21.57 8.36 -3.84
CA ASN A 242 20.44 7.85 -3.05
C ASN A 242 19.11 8.39 -3.60
N VAL A 243 18.91 8.28 -4.91
CA VAL A 243 17.68 8.68 -5.60
C VAL A 243 17.03 7.41 -6.15
N PHE A 244 15.83 7.11 -5.67
CA PHE A 244 15.07 5.92 -6.03
C PHE A 244 13.79 6.29 -6.75
N PHE A 245 13.35 5.43 -7.66
CA PHE A 245 12.13 5.59 -8.43
C PHE A 245 11.19 4.45 -8.07
N LEU A 246 10.13 4.77 -7.37
CA LEU A 246 9.08 3.83 -7.02
C LEU A 246 8.13 3.67 -8.20
N ASP A 247 7.61 2.47 -8.40
CA ASP A 247 6.57 2.21 -9.39
C ASP A 247 5.32 3.04 -9.07
N ASP A 248 4.84 3.82 -10.05
CA ASP A 248 3.73 4.76 -9.90
C ASP A 248 2.43 4.04 -9.49
N THR A 249 2.19 2.85 -10.05
CA THR A 249 1.03 2.03 -9.70
C THR A 249 1.08 1.58 -8.25
N LEU A 250 2.27 1.19 -7.78
CA LEU A 250 2.48 0.79 -6.39
C LEU A 250 2.37 1.98 -5.43
N ALA A 251 2.94 3.14 -5.80
CA ALA A 251 2.91 4.35 -5.00
C ALA A 251 1.49 4.92 -4.81
N SER A 252 0.61 4.71 -5.79
CA SER A 252 -0.77 5.21 -5.80
C SER A 252 -1.82 4.18 -5.35
N ASN A 253 -1.40 3.01 -4.86
CA ASN A 253 -2.29 1.97 -4.37
C ASN A 253 -2.21 1.82 -2.85
N TRP A 254 -3.36 1.73 -2.19
CA TRP A 254 -3.49 1.54 -0.73
C TRP A 254 -4.31 0.29 -0.36
N GLY A 255 -4.30 -0.73 -1.23
CA GLY A 255 -4.96 -2.02 -1.03
C GLY A 255 -4.05 -3.07 -0.36
N THR A 256 -4.20 -4.33 -0.75
CA THR A 256 -3.39 -5.43 -0.21
C THR A 256 -1.93 -5.35 -0.65
N THR A 257 -1.63 -4.63 -1.73
CA THR A 257 -0.27 -4.32 -2.19
C THR A 257 0.51 -3.39 -1.26
N THR A 258 -0.12 -2.82 -0.22
CA THR A 258 0.56 -2.01 0.81
C THR A 258 1.74 -2.74 1.45
N VAL A 259 1.67 -4.08 1.62
CA VAL A 259 2.80 -4.87 2.13
C VAL A 259 4.02 -4.72 1.23
N LYS A 260 3.83 -4.87 -0.08
CA LYS A 260 4.88 -4.70 -1.07
C LYS A 260 5.43 -3.27 -1.08
N LEU A 261 4.58 -2.27 -0.89
CA LEU A 261 5.01 -0.87 -0.78
C LEU A 261 5.95 -0.66 0.43
N VAL A 262 5.62 -1.24 1.59
CA VAL A 262 6.49 -1.19 2.78
C VAL A 262 7.81 -1.89 2.53
N GLU A 263 7.79 -3.06 1.88
CA GLU A 263 8.99 -3.83 1.54
C GLU A 263 9.91 -3.05 0.59
N GLU A 264 9.38 -2.55 -0.53
CA GLU A 264 10.14 -1.79 -1.53
C GLU A 264 10.78 -0.53 -0.91
N ILE A 265 10.01 0.23 -0.11
CA ILE A 265 10.54 1.41 0.59
C ILE A 265 11.64 1.02 1.57
N SER A 266 11.48 -0.07 2.32
CA SER A 266 12.48 -0.58 3.26
C SER A 266 13.77 -0.96 2.55
N LEU A 267 13.70 -1.70 1.43
CA LEU A 267 14.86 -2.13 0.65
C LEU A 267 15.67 -0.96 0.09
N MET A 268 15.05 0.16 -0.27
CA MET A 268 15.76 1.36 -0.74
C MET A 268 16.76 1.89 0.29
N PHE A 269 16.42 1.79 1.58
CA PHE A 269 17.32 2.22 2.65
C PHE A 269 18.38 1.17 3.01
N GLU A 270 18.09 -0.13 2.85
CA GLU A 270 19.06 -1.21 3.10
C GLU A 270 20.20 -1.21 2.08
N GLU A 271 19.90 -1.06 0.80
CA GLU A 271 20.91 -1.09 -0.28
C GLU A 271 22.00 -0.03 -0.06
N SER A 272 21.65 1.11 0.46
CA SER A 272 22.60 2.20 0.69
C SER A 272 23.45 2.00 1.95
N VAL A 273 22.91 1.34 2.99
CA VAL A 273 23.70 1.00 4.19
C VAL A 273 24.78 -0.02 3.84
N GLN A 274 24.50 -0.97 2.95
CA GLN A 274 25.47 -1.98 2.50
C GLN A 274 26.56 -1.40 1.59
N THR A 275 26.30 -0.35 0.85
CA THR A 275 27.28 0.30 -0.04
C THR A 275 28.22 1.28 0.68
N ASN A 276 28.06 1.49 1.98
CA ASN A 276 28.96 2.36 2.73
C ASN A 276 30.32 1.64 2.93
N PRO A 277 31.41 2.07 2.23
CA PRO A 277 32.71 1.41 2.29
C PRO A 277 33.32 1.42 3.72
N TYR A 278 32.77 2.20 4.63
CA TYR A 278 33.22 2.24 6.03
C TYR A 278 32.59 1.14 6.90
N SER A 279 31.48 0.50 6.48
CA SER A 279 30.86 -0.61 7.23
C SER A 279 31.80 -1.82 7.28
N ASP A 280 32.40 -2.18 6.16
CA ASP A 280 33.37 -3.28 6.07
C ASP A 280 34.66 -2.97 6.85
N TYR A 281 35.07 -1.70 6.86
CA TYR A 281 36.22 -1.25 7.64
C TYR A 281 35.98 -1.33 9.14
N LEU A 282 34.81 -0.91 9.62
CA LEU A 282 34.40 -1.02 11.03
C LEU A 282 34.27 -2.49 11.47
N LEU A 283 33.75 -3.36 10.61
CA LEU A 283 33.65 -4.80 10.87
C LEU A 283 35.05 -5.43 10.95
N LEU A 284 35.96 -5.08 10.06
CA LEU A 284 37.37 -5.52 10.10
C LEU A 284 38.10 -5.01 11.35
N VAL A 285 37.90 -3.74 11.73
CA VAL A 285 38.50 -3.17 12.93
C VAL A 285 37.97 -3.84 14.20
N SER A 286 36.65 -4.13 14.27
CA SER A 286 36.05 -4.82 15.42
C SER A 286 36.57 -6.26 15.55
N LEU A 287 36.72 -6.97 14.44
CA LEU A 287 37.33 -8.32 14.40
C LEU A 287 38.79 -8.29 14.84
N LEU A 288 39.55 -7.29 14.40
CA LEU A 288 40.95 -7.12 14.80
C LEU A 288 41.10 -6.86 16.30
N VAL A 289 40.24 -6.02 16.88
CA VAL A 289 40.19 -5.76 18.33
C VAL A 289 39.84 -7.03 19.10
N LEU A 290 38.89 -7.83 18.66
CA LEU A 290 38.53 -9.12 19.25
C LEU A 290 39.69 -10.11 19.22
N VAL A 291 40.42 -10.21 18.11
CA VAL A 291 41.63 -11.05 17.97
C VAL A 291 42.75 -10.60 18.93
N ILE A 292 42.99 -9.29 19.04
CA ILE A 292 43.99 -8.74 19.98
C ILE A 292 43.59 -9.04 21.42
N MET A 293 42.31 -8.92 21.78
CA MET A 293 41.83 -9.28 23.13
C MET A 293 41.99 -10.77 23.42
N MET A 294 41.70 -11.67 22.48
CA MET A 294 41.93 -13.10 22.64
C MET A 294 43.41 -13.45 22.83
N ILE A 295 44.29 -12.86 22.03
CA ILE A 295 45.73 -13.07 22.18
C ILE A 295 46.23 -12.55 23.54
N SER A 296 45.75 -11.43 23.99
CA SER A 296 46.09 -10.85 25.29
C SER A 296 45.62 -11.73 26.45
N PHE A 297 44.41 -12.30 26.32
CA PHE A 297 43.83 -13.22 27.32
C PHE A 297 44.60 -14.55 27.41
N THR A 298 45.00 -15.12 26.28
CA THR A 298 45.79 -16.36 26.23
C THR A 298 47.17 -16.15 26.80
N ARG A 299 47.87 -15.01 26.54
CA ARG A 299 49.16 -14.66 27.09
C ARG A 299 49.12 -14.46 28.61
N LYS A 300 48.01 -13.94 29.15
CA LYS A 300 47.82 -13.75 30.60
C LYS A 300 47.66 -15.08 31.34
N ASN A 301 46.92 -16.00 30.74
CA ASN A 301 46.69 -17.36 31.31
C ASN A 301 47.92 -18.27 31.23
N THR A 302 48.82 -18.05 30.26
CA THR A 302 50.08 -18.80 30.17
C THR A 302 51.14 -18.35 31.20
N LYS A 303 51.11 -17.07 31.62
CA LYS A 303 51.99 -16.53 32.65
C LYS A 303 51.57 -16.89 34.09
N GLN A 304 50.38 -17.38 34.33
CA GLN A 304 49.90 -17.84 35.65
C GLN A 304 50.15 -19.36 35.89
N LYS A 305 50.69 -20.10 34.89
CA LYS A 305 50.97 -21.53 34.98
C LYS A 305 52.45 -21.86 35.03
N VAL A 306 53.34 -20.88 35.18
CA VAL A 306 54.78 -21.00 35.50
C VAL A 306 55.00 -20.32 36.85
#